data_02be54c718948512d4b51f0dec2c72e7
#
_entry.id   02be54c718948512d4b51f0dec2c72e7
#
_cell.length_a   1.000
_cell.length_b   1.000
_cell.length_c   1.000
_cell.angle_alpha   90.00
_cell.angle_beta   90.00
_cell.angle_gamma   90.00
#
_symmetry.space_group_name_H-M   'P 1'
#
loop_
_entity.id
_entity.type
_entity.pdbx_description
1 polymer ?
#
loop_
_entity_poly.entity_id
_entity_poly.type
_entity_poly.pdbx_seq_one_letter_code
_entity_poly.pdbx_strand_id
1 'polypeptide(L)'
;AMGFKINGDIVCTMIAAAVTDENRFRYDLNSLSWHYLGYGKNEAELAEAAREWGIDPKGEMYKLPAMHVGAYAERDAEATLGLWQELKKEIVNQDLEDIFDLETELFPCLVDMRFKGVRVDAERAHQMKKEFIKEENEILNKIESETNVRPQIWAARSIANVFDMLKIPYERTEKTSAPSFTKNFLQEHKHPVVNLIAKAREINKAHTTFIDSILRYEHKGRIHAEINQLRNSGGGTVTGRFSYQHPNLQQIPARNKDLGPKIRSLFIPEEGCKWGCFDYSQQEPRLVVHYASLYKLPSVY
;
A
#
# COMPACT_ATOMS: atom_id res chain seq x y z
N ALA A 1 9.77 -2.18 -22.34
CA ALA A 1 8.72 -1.89 -23.26
C ALA A 1 9.17 -2.23 -24.67
N MET A 2 8.31 -2.89 -25.44
CA MET A 2 8.64 -3.45 -26.77
C MET A 2 8.54 -2.43 -27.91
N GLY A 3 8.30 -1.15 -27.61
CA GLY A 3 8.26 -0.07 -28.60
C GLY A 3 7.00 -0.03 -29.49
N PHE A 4 5.99 -0.84 -29.19
CA PHE A 4 4.72 -0.81 -29.91
C PHE A 4 3.90 0.44 -29.52
N LYS A 5 3.31 1.08 -30.52
CA LYS A 5 2.28 2.10 -30.32
C LYS A 5 0.92 1.47 -30.53
N ILE A 6 0.02 1.69 -29.58
CA ILE A 6 -1.40 1.35 -29.71
C ILE A 6 -2.10 2.59 -30.24
N ASN A 7 -2.81 2.46 -31.38
CA ASN A 7 -3.63 3.51 -31.94
C ASN A 7 -5.11 3.24 -31.56
N GLY A 8 -5.80 4.26 -31.09
CA GLY A 8 -7.20 4.19 -30.64
C GLY A 8 -7.32 4.36 -29.11
N ASP A 9 -8.57 4.36 -28.65
CA ASP A 9 -8.87 4.55 -27.24
C ASP A 9 -8.48 3.33 -26.42
N ILE A 10 -7.86 3.56 -25.28
CA ILE A 10 -7.49 2.51 -24.34
C ILE A 10 -8.49 2.54 -23.20
N VAL A 11 -9.20 1.45 -23.02
CA VAL A 11 -10.22 1.28 -21.97
C VAL A 11 -9.79 0.16 -21.02
N CYS A 12 -9.87 0.40 -19.73
CA CYS A 12 -9.62 -0.60 -18.71
C CYS A 12 -10.96 -1.08 -18.10
N THR A 13 -11.33 -2.34 -18.33
CA THR A 13 -12.57 -2.92 -17.78
C THR A 13 -12.54 -3.03 -16.25
N MET A 14 -11.35 -3.09 -15.62
CA MET A 14 -11.24 -3.06 -14.17
C MET A 14 -11.57 -1.67 -13.60
N ILE A 15 -11.13 -0.59 -14.26
CA ILE A 15 -11.52 0.78 -13.92
C ILE A 15 -13.03 0.96 -14.12
N ALA A 16 -13.56 0.55 -15.25
CA ALA A 16 -14.99 0.61 -15.52
C ALA A 16 -15.82 -0.10 -14.44
N ALA A 17 -15.42 -1.31 -14.06
CA ALA A 17 -16.13 -2.09 -13.03
C ALA A 17 -16.02 -1.45 -11.64
N ALA A 18 -14.91 -0.78 -11.33
CA ALA A 18 -14.75 -0.09 -10.05
C ALA A 18 -15.54 1.23 -9.99
N VAL A 19 -15.71 1.90 -11.12
CA VAL A 19 -16.54 3.11 -11.23
C VAL A 19 -18.04 2.76 -11.12
N THR A 20 -18.48 1.64 -11.71
CA THR A 20 -19.89 1.21 -11.65
C THR A 20 -20.30 0.58 -10.32
N ASP A 21 -19.37 -0.05 -9.61
CA ASP A 21 -19.64 -0.67 -8.28
C ASP A 21 -18.34 -0.74 -7.46
N GLU A 22 -18.10 0.25 -6.62
CA GLU A 22 -16.92 0.36 -5.75
C GLU A 22 -16.94 -0.61 -4.55
N ASN A 23 -18.07 -1.28 -4.30
CA ASN A 23 -18.24 -2.16 -3.14
C ASN A 23 -17.95 -3.63 -3.43
N ARG A 24 -17.60 -3.99 -4.66
CA ARG A 24 -17.25 -5.37 -5.00
C ARG A 24 -16.00 -5.84 -4.26
N PHE A 25 -16.01 -7.12 -3.90
CA PHE A 25 -14.83 -7.74 -3.30
C PHE A 25 -13.74 -8.09 -4.32
N ARG A 26 -14.13 -8.32 -5.59
CA ARG A 26 -13.23 -8.79 -6.65
C ARG A 26 -13.50 -8.07 -7.95
N TYR A 27 -12.40 -7.64 -8.60
CA TYR A 27 -12.40 -6.99 -9.91
C TYR A 27 -11.54 -7.74 -10.93
N ASP A 28 -11.14 -8.98 -10.62
CA ASP A 28 -10.46 -9.84 -11.59
C ASP A 28 -11.39 -10.25 -12.74
N LEU A 29 -10.81 -10.47 -13.92
CA LEU A 29 -11.56 -10.76 -15.13
C LEU A 29 -12.52 -11.96 -14.95
N ASN A 30 -12.08 -13.01 -14.26
CA ASN A 30 -12.91 -14.19 -14.05
C ASN A 30 -14.17 -13.88 -13.22
N SER A 31 -14.02 -13.14 -12.12
CA SER A 31 -15.14 -12.76 -11.25
C SER A 31 -16.14 -11.82 -11.95
N LEU A 32 -15.61 -10.87 -12.73
CA LEU A 32 -16.44 -9.96 -13.52
C LEU A 32 -17.16 -10.68 -14.66
N SER A 33 -16.48 -11.56 -15.38
CA SER A 33 -17.08 -12.34 -16.48
C SER A 33 -18.21 -13.24 -15.98
N TRP A 34 -18.04 -13.93 -14.87
CA TRP A 34 -19.14 -14.72 -14.27
C TRP A 34 -20.34 -13.85 -13.92
N HIS A 35 -20.11 -12.64 -13.42
CA HIS A 35 -21.19 -11.75 -13.01
C HIS A 35 -21.96 -11.17 -14.20
N TYR A 36 -21.25 -10.66 -15.21
CA TYR A 36 -21.85 -9.93 -16.33
C TYR A 36 -22.18 -10.81 -17.55
N LEU A 37 -21.39 -11.86 -17.79
CA LEU A 37 -21.49 -12.68 -18.99
C LEU A 37 -22.03 -14.10 -18.73
N GLY A 38 -22.11 -14.52 -17.45
CA GLY A 38 -22.55 -15.87 -17.09
C GLY A 38 -21.53 -16.99 -17.34
N TYR A 39 -20.30 -16.65 -17.72
CA TYR A 39 -19.20 -17.60 -17.89
C TYR A 39 -17.89 -17.03 -17.37
N GLY A 40 -16.96 -17.91 -17.03
CA GLY A 40 -15.63 -17.53 -16.57
C GLY A 40 -14.52 -17.93 -17.53
N LYS A 41 -13.29 -17.78 -17.04
CA LYS A 41 -12.10 -18.25 -17.74
C LYS A 41 -12.08 -19.76 -17.83
N ASN A 42 -11.55 -20.31 -18.91
CA ASN A 42 -11.23 -21.73 -19.00
C ASN A 42 -9.74 -21.92 -18.63
N GLU A 43 -9.49 -22.20 -17.36
CA GLU A 43 -8.11 -22.41 -16.85
C GLU A 43 -7.75 -23.90 -16.77
N ALA A 44 -8.66 -24.82 -17.12
CA ALA A 44 -8.46 -26.26 -16.93
C ALA A 44 -7.29 -26.80 -17.76
N GLU A 45 -7.29 -26.52 -19.06
CA GLU A 45 -6.23 -26.96 -19.99
C GLU A 45 -4.86 -26.35 -19.64
N LEU A 46 -4.87 -25.06 -19.27
CA LEU A 46 -3.65 -24.37 -18.81
C LEU A 46 -3.10 -25.00 -17.52
N ALA A 47 -3.98 -25.30 -16.55
CA ALA A 47 -3.58 -25.92 -15.30
C ALA A 47 -3.06 -27.37 -15.49
N GLU A 48 -3.65 -28.12 -16.44
CA GLU A 48 -3.18 -29.45 -16.79
C GLU A 48 -1.81 -29.42 -17.45
N ALA A 49 -1.61 -28.58 -18.44
CA ALA A 49 -0.33 -28.38 -19.09
C ALA A 49 0.75 -27.91 -18.09
N ALA A 50 0.42 -26.97 -17.21
CA ALA A 50 1.36 -26.52 -16.20
C ALA A 50 1.77 -27.63 -15.22
N ARG A 51 0.85 -28.53 -14.88
CA ARG A 51 1.12 -29.70 -14.03
C ARG A 51 2.03 -30.69 -14.72
N GLU A 52 1.79 -30.98 -16.00
CA GLU A 52 2.64 -31.87 -16.80
C GLU A 52 4.07 -31.31 -16.95
N TRP A 53 4.20 -30.01 -17.07
CA TRP A 53 5.50 -29.35 -17.19
C TRP A 53 6.15 -29.03 -15.84
N GLY A 54 5.48 -29.29 -14.72
CA GLY A 54 6.00 -29.06 -13.37
C GLY A 54 6.25 -27.58 -13.04
N ILE A 55 5.42 -26.67 -13.58
CA ILE A 55 5.55 -25.22 -13.41
C ILE A 55 4.34 -24.60 -12.73
N ASP A 56 4.50 -23.37 -12.20
CA ASP A 56 3.40 -22.58 -11.71
C ASP A 56 2.60 -21.96 -12.89
N PRO A 57 1.30 -22.27 -13.06
CA PRO A 57 0.49 -21.76 -14.15
C PRO A 57 0.34 -20.24 -14.18
N LYS A 58 0.54 -19.55 -13.04
CA LYS A 58 0.43 -18.08 -12.96
C LYS A 58 1.78 -17.39 -13.12
N GLY A 59 2.80 -17.85 -12.41
CA GLY A 59 4.10 -17.21 -12.41
C GLY A 59 5.01 -17.63 -13.58
N GLU A 60 4.78 -18.81 -14.15
CA GLU A 60 5.69 -19.42 -15.10
C GLU A 60 5.04 -19.78 -16.44
N MET A 61 3.83 -19.27 -16.71
CA MET A 61 3.08 -19.50 -17.96
C MET A 61 3.92 -19.26 -19.22
N TYR A 62 4.85 -18.32 -19.17
CA TYR A 62 5.74 -17.99 -20.29
C TYR A 62 6.66 -19.15 -20.72
N LYS A 63 6.79 -20.19 -19.91
CA LYS A 63 7.56 -21.40 -20.22
C LYS A 63 6.76 -22.40 -21.04
N LEU A 64 5.44 -22.28 -21.10
CA LEU A 64 4.58 -23.17 -21.86
C LEU A 64 4.60 -22.84 -23.36
N PRO A 65 4.55 -23.85 -24.24
CA PRO A 65 4.32 -23.64 -25.66
C PRO A 65 3.00 -22.92 -25.92
N ALA A 66 2.97 -22.09 -26.96
CA ALA A 66 1.80 -21.28 -27.33
C ALA A 66 0.51 -22.11 -27.51
N MET A 67 0.61 -23.35 -27.95
CA MET A 67 -0.53 -24.26 -28.12
C MET A 67 -1.32 -24.51 -26.82
N HIS A 68 -0.67 -24.45 -25.67
CA HIS A 68 -1.34 -24.64 -24.37
C HIS A 68 -1.87 -23.32 -23.78
N VAL A 69 -1.38 -22.18 -24.26
CA VAL A 69 -1.73 -20.85 -23.75
C VAL A 69 -2.72 -20.13 -24.67
N GLY A 70 -2.76 -20.52 -25.97
CA GLY A 70 -3.53 -19.83 -27.01
C GLY A 70 -5.03 -19.74 -26.69
N ALA A 71 -5.68 -20.85 -26.43
CA ALA A 71 -7.11 -20.89 -26.12
C ALA A 71 -7.45 -20.09 -24.84
N TYR A 72 -6.58 -20.10 -23.85
CA TYR A 72 -6.73 -19.28 -22.64
C TYR A 72 -6.64 -17.78 -22.97
N ALA A 73 -5.66 -17.37 -23.78
CA ALA A 73 -5.48 -15.97 -24.16
C ALA A 73 -6.63 -15.44 -25.03
N GLU A 74 -7.10 -16.24 -25.99
CA GLU A 74 -8.28 -15.93 -26.82
C GLU A 74 -9.52 -15.73 -25.95
N ARG A 75 -9.75 -16.62 -25.00
CA ARG A 75 -10.88 -16.53 -24.09
C ARG A 75 -10.82 -15.29 -23.19
N ASP A 76 -9.64 -14.91 -22.73
CA ASP A 76 -9.44 -13.68 -21.95
C ASP A 76 -9.74 -12.43 -22.80
N ALA A 77 -9.37 -12.42 -24.06
CA ALA A 77 -9.66 -11.32 -24.98
C ALA A 77 -11.18 -11.21 -25.28
N GLU A 78 -11.84 -12.32 -25.59
CA GLU A 78 -13.29 -12.38 -25.81
C GLU A 78 -14.07 -11.91 -24.57
N ALA A 79 -13.70 -12.43 -23.40
CA ALA A 79 -14.33 -12.07 -22.14
C ALA A 79 -14.14 -10.57 -21.83
N THR A 80 -12.96 -10.02 -22.08
CA THR A 80 -12.66 -8.60 -21.89
C THR A 80 -13.51 -7.72 -22.79
N LEU A 81 -13.66 -8.08 -24.06
CA LEU A 81 -14.49 -7.35 -25.01
C LEU A 81 -15.99 -7.43 -24.64
N GLY A 82 -16.49 -8.62 -24.33
CA GLY A 82 -17.87 -8.81 -23.87
C GLY A 82 -18.16 -8.03 -22.59
N LEU A 83 -17.25 -8.09 -21.63
CA LEU A 83 -17.35 -7.34 -20.37
C LEU A 83 -17.40 -5.82 -20.61
N TRP A 84 -16.60 -5.30 -21.52
CA TRP A 84 -16.65 -3.88 -21.88
C TRP A 84 -18.03 -3.47 -22.43
N GLN A 85 -18.66 -4.30 -23.25
CA GLN A 85 -19.99 -4.01 -23.79
C GLN A 85 -21.06 -3.88 -22.69
N GLU A 86 -21.00 -4.72 -21.66
CA GLU A 86 -21.94 -4.64 -20.53
C GLU A 86 -21.61 -3.47 -19.58
N LEU A 87 -20.34 -3.29 -19.21
CA LEU A 87 -19.92 -2.18 -18.36
C LEU A 87 -20.19 -0.81 -18.97
N LYS A 88 -20.05 -0.67 -20.30
CA LYS A 88 -20.40 0.57 -20.99
C LYS A 88 -21.87 0.92 -20.83
N LYS A 89 -22.79 -0.08 -20.87
CA LYS A 89 -24.20 0.15 -20.60
C LYS A 89 -24.44 0.62 -19.16
N GLU A 90 -23.75 -0.01 -18.20
CA GLU A 90 -23.87 0.38 -16.79
C GLU A 90 -23.37 1.81 -16.53
N ILE A 91 -22.26 2.21 -17.15
CA ILE A 91 -21.73 3.57 -17.07
C ILE A 91 -22.77 4.57 -17.55
N VAL A 92 -23.37 4.35 -18.72
CA VAL A 92 -24.41 5.23 -19.28
C VAL A 92 -25.69 5.22 -18.42
N ASN A 93 -26.14 4.05 -17.97
CA ASN A 93 -27.35 3.93 -17.15
C ASN A 93 -27.23 4.63 -15.80
N GLN A 94 -26.03 4.78 -15.27
CA GLN A 94 -25.74 5.40 -13.97
C GLN A 94 -25.24 6.84 -14.09
N ASP A 95 -25.15 7.42 -15.30
CA ASP A 95 -24.64 8.78 -15.56
C ASP A 95 -23.21 8.97 -15.03
N LEU A 96 -22.32 8.01 -15.37
CA LEU A 96 -20.94 7.94 -14.88
C LEU A 96 -19.90 8.21 -15.96
N GLU A 97 -20.29 8.69 -17.16
CA GLU A 97 -19.38 8.91 -18.28
C GLU A 97 -18.25 9.87 -17.91
N ASP A 98 -18.58 11.02 -17.33
CA ASP A 98 -17.58 12.05 -16.97
C ASP A 98 -16.52 11.53 -15.99
N ILE A 99 -16.94 10.75 -14.98
CA ILE A 99 -16.00 10.19 -14.01
C ILE A 99 -15.17 9.04 -14.62
N PHE A 100 -15.78 8.25 -15.50
CA PHE A 100 -15.08 7.19 -16.21
C PHE A 100 -14.03 7.74 -17.18
N ASP A 101 -14.34 8.81 -17.89
CA ASP A 101 -13.41 9.51 -18.79
C ASP A 101 -12.24 10.11 -17.99
N LEU A 102 -12.52 10.78 -16.88
CA LEU A 102 -11.50 11.31 -15.97
C LEU A 102 -10.54 10.20 -15.49
N GLU A 103 -11.06 9.09 -15.01
CA GLU A 103 -10.28 7.96 -14.51
C GLU A 103 -9.48 7.28 -15.63
N THR A 104 -10.03 7.24 -16.84
CA THR A 104 -9.34 6.70 -18.02
C THR A 104 -8.18 7.60 -18.46
N GLU A 105 -8.37 8.91 -18.51
CA GLU A 105 -7.31 9.89 -18.84
C GLU A 105 -6.22 9.94 -17.77
N LEU A 106 -6.56 9.73 -16.51
CA LEU A 106 -5.62 9.71 -15.40
C LEU A 106 -4.68 8.48 -15.44
N PHE A 107 -5.15 7.34 -15.94
CA PHE A 107 -4.42 6.08 -15.92
C PHE A 107 -3.03 6.16 -16.58
N PRO A 108 -2.85 6.71 -17.80
CA PRO A 108 -1.51 6.89 -18.39
C PRO A 108 -0.57 7.72 -17.53
N CYS A 109 -1.07 8.77 -16.88
CA CYS A 109 -0.28 9.61 -15.98
C CYS A 109 0.28 8.79 -14.79
N LEU A 110 -0.54 7.92 -14.20
CA LEU A 110 -0.11 7.05 -13.09
C LEU A 110 0.90 5.99 -13.56
N VAL A 111 0.73 5.46 -14.77
CA VAL A 111 1.70 4.55 -15.40
C VAL A 111 3.05 5.25 -15.60
N ASP A 112 3.06 6.47 -16.10
CA ASP A 112 4.27 7.27 -16.28
C ASP A 112 4.94 7.61 -14.94
N MET A 113 4.16 7.96 -13.93
CA MET A 113 4.67 8.19 -12.56
C MET A 113 5.35 6.93 -12.01
N ARG A 114 4.72 5.76 -12.16
CA ARG A 114 5.29 4.48 -11.75
C ARG A 114 6.55 4.14 -12.54
N PHE A 115 6.52 4.34 -13.86
CA PHE A 115 7.66 4.08 -14.73
C PHE A 115 8.85 4.98 -14.41
N LYS A 116 8.62 6.26 -14.18
CA LYS A 116 9.64 7.21 -13.73
C LYS A 116 10.18 6.85 -12.35
N GLY A 117 9.30 6.50 -11.42
CA GLY A 117 9.64 6.23 -10.02
C GLY A 117 10.16 7.44 -9.27
N VAL A 118 10.50 7.25 -8.01
CA VAL A 118 11.04 8.27 -7.10
C VAL A 118 12.49 7.97 -6.78
N ARG A 119 13.39 8.95 -6.94
CA ARG A 119 14.81 8.79 -6.61
C ARG A 119 15.01 8.63 -5.10
N VAL A 120 15.90 7.72 -4.74
CA VAL A 120 16.30 7.48 -3.35
C VAL A 120 17.82 7.41 -3.23
N ASP A 121 18.33 7.90 -2.11
CA ASP A 121 19.73 7.76 -1.73
C ASP A 121 19.92 6.43 -0.99
N ALA A 122 20.24 5.38 -1.75
CA ALA A 122 20.41 4.02 -1.23
C ALA A 122 21.63 3.90 -0.30
N GLU A 123 22.72 4.63 -0.58
CA GLU A 123 23.93 4.62 0.27
C GLU A 123 23.61 5.23 1.62
N ARG A 124 22.96 6.37 1.64
CA ARG A 124 22.51 7.02 2.87
C ARG A 124 21.49 6.16 3.62
N ALA A 125 20.61 5.44 2.92
CA ALA A 125 19.66 4.50 3.53
C ALA A 125 20.39 3.35 4.26
N HIS A 126 21.41 2.76 3.63
CA HIS A 126 22.24 1.73 4.28
C HIS A 126 22.99 2.26 5.50
N GLN A 127 23.54 3.46 5.42
CA GLN A 127 24.21 4.09 6.56
C GLN A 127 23.22 4.38 7.68
N MET A 128 22.09 4.98 7.39
CA MET A 128 21.03 5.29 8.36
C MET A 128 20.49 4.03 9.05
N LYS A 129 20.37 2.91 8.33
CA LYS A 129 20.01 1.63 8.93
C LYS A 129 21.02 1.21 10.00
N LYS A 130 22.31 1.31 9.72
CA LYS A 130 23.37 0.99 10.71
C LYS A 130 23.31 1.91 11.92
N GLU A 131 23.09 3.21 11.69
CA GLU A 131 22.94 4.22 12.76
C GLU A 131 21.76 3.87 13.68
N PHE A 132 20.58 3.53 13.11
CA PHE A 132 19.41 3.16 13.89
C PHE A 132 19.56 1.83 14.64
N ILE A 133 20.17 0.81 14.04
CA ILE A 133 20.48 -0.44 14.74
C ILE A 133 21.41 -0.19 15.93
N LYS A 134 22.40 0.67 15.77
CA LYS A 134 23.29 1.06 16.86
C LYS A 134 22.54 1.78 17.98
N GLU A 135 21.74 2.79 17.64
CA GLU A 135 20.92 3.54 18.60
C GLU A 135 19.94 2.62 19.35
N GLU A 136 19.26 1.69 18.64
CA GLU A 136 18.39 0.69 19.26
C GLU A 136 19.15 -0.16 20.29
N ASN A 137 20.32 -0.68 19.92
CA ASN A 137 21.13 -1.50 20.82
C ASN A 137 21.61 -0.71 22.04
N GLU A 138 21.99 0.55 21.89
CA GLU A 138 22.35 1.43 23.01
C GLU A 138 21.18 1.61 23.98
N ILE A 139 19.96 1.79 23.46
CA ILE A 139 18.74 1.89 24.28
C ILE A 139 18.47 0.57 24.99
N LEU A 140 18.55 -0.57 24.29
CA LEU A 140 18.33 -1.89 24.90
C LEU A 140 19.36 -2.20 25.98
N ASN A 141 20.64 -1.87 25.78
CA ASN A 141 21.69 -2.01 26.78
C ASN A 141 21.42 -1.14 28.02
N LYS A 142 20.88 0.08 27.82
CA LYS A 142 20.49 0.95 28.92
C LYS A 142 19.34 0.37 29.72
N ILE A 143 18.30 -0.17 29.06
CA ILE A 143 17.20 -0.86 29.75
C ILE A 143 17.74 -2.05 30.55
N GLU A 144 18.61 -2.85 29.94
CA GLU A 144 19.22 -4.01 30.58
C GLU A 144 20.07 -3.63 31.83
N SER A 145 20.85 -2.57 31.75
CA SER A 145 21.62 -2.08 32.87
C SER A 145 20.80 -1.59 34.06
N GLU A 146 19.60 -1.06 33.79
CA GLU A 146 18.67 -0.56 34.83
C GLU A 146 17.76 -1.63 35.42
N THR A 147 17.49 -2.73 34.65
CA THR A 147 16.48 -3.72 35.02
C THR A 147 16.99 -5.17 35.07
N ASN A 148 18.24 -5.42 34.67
CA ASN A 148 18.79 -6.75 34.42
C ASN A 148 17.99 -7.61 33.43
N VAL A 149 17.15 -6.96 32.61
CA VAL A 149 16.33 -7.61 31.57
C VAL A 149 16.57 -6.94 30.22
N ARG A 150 17.02 -7.70 29.24
CA ARG A 150 17.07 -7.23 27.84
C ARG A 150 15.75 -7.58 27.15
N PRO A 151 14.86 -6.62 26.91
CA PRO A 151 13.53 -6.93 26.39
C PRO A 151 13.56 -7.25 24.91
N GLN A 152 12.70 -8.19 24.49
CA GLN A 152 12.22 -8.29 23.14
C GLN A 152 11.05 -7.30 22.99
N ILE A 153 11.32 -6.17 22.40
CA ILE A 153 10.43 -4.99 22.43
C ILE A 153 9.03 -5.19 21.81
N TRP A 154 8.84 -6.22 20.98
CA TRP A 154 7.55 -6.58 20.40
C TRP A 154 6.85 -7.72 21.14
N ALA A 155 7.53 -8.42 22.04
CA ALA A 155 6.95 -9.49 22.83
C ALA A 155 6.38 -8.93 24.13
N ALA A 156 5.06 -8.90 24.28
CA ALA A 156 4.38 -8.35 25.46
C ALA A 156 4.85 -9.00 26.75
N ARG A 157 5.09 -10.31 26.75
CA ARG A 157 5.59 -11.05 27.93
C ARG A 157 6.99 -10.61 28.34
N SER A 158 7.86 -10.32 27.35
CA SER A 158 9.23 -9.83 27.64
C SER A 158 9.22 -8.42 28.24
N ILE A 159 8.32 -7.55 27.75
CA ILE A 159 8.15 -6.22 28.34
C ILE A 159 7.55 -6.32 29.74
N ALA A 160 6.59 -7.23 29.97
CA ALA A 160 6.04 -7.47 31.32
C ALA A 160 7.12 -7.78 32.34
N ASN A 161 8.14 -8.57 31.99
CA ASN A 161 9.26 -8.84 32.89
C ASN A 161 10.00 -7.55 33.30
N VAL A 162 10.17 -6.58 32.40
CA VAL A 162 10.78 -5.28 32.74
C VAL A 162 9.89 -4.51 33.73
N PHE A 163 8.56 -4.51 33.49
CA PHE A 163 7.61 -3.83 34.36
C PHE A 163 7.53 -4.48 35.73
N ASP A 164 7.57 -5.82 35.80
CA ASP A 164 7.59 -6.59 37.06
C ASP A 164 8.85 -6.28 37.88
N MET A 165 10.02 -6.22 37.24
CA MET A 165 11.28 -5.84 37.89
C MET A 165 11.24 -4.42 38.47
N LEU A 166 10.60 -3.49 37.76
CA LEU A 166 10.43 -2.10 38.19
C LEU A 166 9.23 -1.91 39.13
N LYS A 167 8.46 -2.95 39.38
CA LYS A 167 7.21 -2.93 40.18
C LYS A 167 6.18 -1.91 39.63
N ILE A 168 6.12 -1.78 38.31
CA ILE A 168 5.19 -0.86 37.63
C ILE A 168 3.98 -1.65 37.19
N PRO A 169 2.75 -1.24 37.51
CA PRO A 169 1.54 -1.89 37.05
C PRO A 169 1.34 -1.67 35.56
N TYR A 170 0.71 -2.64 34.89
CA TYR A 170 0.40 -2.60 33.47
C TYR A 170 -0.97 -3.20 33.19
N GLU A 171 -1.55 -2.81 32.07
CA GLU A 171 -2.85 -3.28 31.62
C GLU A 171 -2.79 -4.70 31.06
N ARG A 172 -3.93 -5.40 31.15
CA ARG A 172 -4.14 -6.72 30.59
C ARG A 172 -5.34 -6.71 29.65
N THR A 173 -5.27 -7.52 28.61
CA THR A 173 -6.40 -7.68 27.68
C THR A 173 -7.58 -8.36 28.35
N GLU A 174 -8.79 -7.86 28.14
CA GLU A 174 -10.03 -8.41 28.76
C GLU A 174 -10.28 -9.87 28.41
N LYS A 175 -10.03 -10.28 27.15
CA LYS A 175 -10.34 -11.63 26.66
C LYS A 175 -9.35 -12.71 27.10
N THR A 176 -8.06 -12.39 27.21
CA THR A 176 -7.01 -13.40 27.42
C THR A 176 -6.16 -13.13 28.66
N SER A 177 -6.41 -12.04 29.38
CA SER A 177 -5.58 -11.57 30.49
C SER A 177 -4.08 -11.44 30.15
N ALA A 178 -3.74 -11.37 28.88
CA ALA A 178 -2.37 -11.18 28.44
C ALA A 178 -1.90 -9.73 28.68
N PRO A 179 -0.60 -9.49 28.97
CA PRO A 179 -0.06 -8.14 29.11
C PRO A 179 -0.32 -7.29 27.84
N SER A 180 -0.71 -6.04 28.02
CA SER A 180 -1.02 -5.10 26.94
C SER A 180 -0.16 -3.85 27.06
N PHE A 181 0.65 -3.57 26.02
CA PHE A 181 1.53 -2.40 25.95
C PHE A 181 1.29 -1.65 24.65
N THR A 182 0.19 -0.90 24.64
CA THR A 182 -0.17 -0.06 23.50
C THR A 182 0.83 1.08 23.32
N LYS A 183 0.85 1.66 22.11
CA LYS A 183 1.70 2.81 21.81
C LYS A 183 1.43 3.98 22.75
N ASN A 184 0.15 4.31 22.95
CA ASN A 184 -0.26 5.43 23.79
C ASN A 184 0.15 5.20 25.25
N PHE A 185 -0.12 4.00 25.79
CA PHE A 185 0.28 3.65 27.16
C PHE A 185 1.78 3.85 27.39
N LEU A 186 2.64 3.39 26.44
CA LEU A 186 4.09 3.53 26.57
C LEU A 186 4.57 4.98 26.42
N GLN A 187 3.94 5.77 25.54
CA GLN A 187 4.33 7.17 25.29
C GLN A 187 3.88 8.13 26.40
N GLU A 188 2.74 7.87 27.04
CA GLU A 188 2.19 8.71 28.10
C GLU A 188 2.75 8.38 29.49
N HIS A 189 3.47 7.24 29.60
CA HIS A 189 4.00 6.79 30.87
C HIS A 189 5.17 7.65 31.34
N LYS A 190 5.20 7.99 32.64
CA LYS A 190 6.20 8.92 33.22
C LYS A 190 7.57 8.26 33.54
N HIS A 191 7.63 6.94 33.57
CA HIS A 191 8.85 6.25 33.98
C HIS A 191 9.89 6.24 32.86
N PRO A 192 11.17 6.63 33.11
CA PRO A 192 12.19 6.76 32.06
C PRO A 192 12.42 5.47 31.25
N VAL A 193 12.49 4.31 31.90
CA VAL A 193 12.68 3.01 31.22
C VAL A 193 11.52 2.70 30.27
N VAL A 194 10.28 3.04 30.62
CA VAL A 194 9.11 2.85 29.75
C VAL A 194 9.21 3.70 28.49
N ASN A 195 9.69 4.94 28.64
CA ASN A 195 9.95 5.83 27.50
C ASN A 195 11.08 5.28 26.61
N LEU A 196 12.09 4.63 27.19
CA LEU A 196 13.14 3.94 26.40
C LEU A 196 12.56 2.79 25.58
N ILE A 197 11.62 2.00 26.12
CA ILE A 197 10.93 0.93 25.37
C ILE A 197 10.14 1.54 24.21
N ALA A 198 9.40 2.63 24.44
CA ALA A 198 8.66 3.33 23.39
C ALA A 198 9.62 3.81 22.28
N LYS A 199 10.73 4.44 22.65
CA LYS A 199 11.75 4.92 21.71
C LYS A 199 12.41 3.78 20.95
N ALA A 200 12.75 2.66 21.60
CA ALA A 200 13.32 1.48 20.95
C ALA A 200 12.36 0.93 19.88
N ARG A 201 11.05 0.85 20.17
CA ARG A 201 10.02 0.45 19.18
C ARG A 201 9.96 1.40 17.99
N GLU A 202 10.05 2.71 18.21
CA GLU A 202 10.02 3.69 17.12
C GLU A 202 11.24 3.53 16.21
N ILE A 203 12.43 3.40 16.76
CA ILE A 203 13.68 3.22 16.00
C ILE A 203 13.69 1.88 15.29
N ASN A 204 13.31 0.80 15.96
CA ASN A 204 13.19 -0.50 15.34
C ASN A 204 12.24 -0.47 14.14
N LYS A 205 11.04 0.12 14.30
CA LYS A 205 10.10 0.30 13.18
C LYS A 205 10.69 1.16 12.06
N ALA A 206 11.48 2.17 12.39
CA ALA A 206 12.10 3.04 11.40
C ALA A 206 13.01 2.26 10.45
N HIS A 207 13.87 1.39 10.98
CA HIS A 207 14.78 0.63 10.11
C HIS A 207 14.15 -0.64 9.54
N THR A 208 13.34 -1.40 10.28
CA THR A 208 12.78 -2.67 9.80
C THR A 208 11.58 -2.49 8.87
N THR A 209 10.80 -1.43 9.03
CA THR A 209 9.60 -1.19 8.21
C THR A 209 9.89 -0.22 7.07
N PHE A 210 10.50 0.93 7.38
CA PHE A 210 10.66 1.98 6.36
C PHE A 210 11.94 1.84 5.56
N ILE A 211 13.11 1.75 6.23
CA ILE A 211 14.38 1.67 5.50
C ILE A 211 14.52 0.33 4.78
N ASP A 212 14.17 -0.78 5.41
CA ASP A 212 14.21 -2.10 4.75
C ASP A 212 13.25 -2.18 3.56
N SER A 213 12.10 -1.53 3.66
CA SER A 213 11.17 -1.42 2.54
C SER A 213 11.77 -0.59 1.40
N ILE A 214 12.39 0.56 1.70
CA ILE A 214 13.08 1.38 0.70
C ILE A 214 14.16 0.56 0.00
N LEU A 215 15.06 -0.09 0.75
CA LEU A 215 16.16 -0.88 0.21
C LEU A 215 15.70 -2.12 -0.57
N ARG A 216 14.60 -2.75 -0.17
CA ARG A 216 14.03 -3.92 -0.86
C ARG A 216 13.48 -3.57 -2.24
N TYR A 217 12.84 -2.41 -2.36
CA TYR A 217 12.17 -1.98 -3.59
C TYR A 217 12.97 -0.98 -4.40
N GLU A 218 14.17 -0.63 -3.93
CA GLU A 218 15.09 0.18 -4.70
C GLU A 218 15.58 -0.59 -5.93
N HIS A 219 15.53 0.06 -7.07
CA HIS A 219 16.09 -0.41 -8.32
C HIS A 219 16.77 0.75 -9.06
N LYS A 220 18.09 0.67 -9.28
CA LYS A 220 18.88 1.71 -9.97
C LYS A 220 18.68 3.12 -9.39
N GLY A 221 18.68 3.23 -8.08
CA GLY A 221 18.51 4.50 -7.37
C GLY A 221 17.06 5.01 -7.32
N ARG A 222 16.06 4.17 -7.62
CA ARG A 222 14.65 4.57 -7.65
C ARG A 222 13.73 3.53 -7.00
N ILE A 223 12.57 4.00 -6.56
CA ILE A 223 11.45 3.17 -6.14
C ILE A 223 10.32 3.35 -7.13
N HIS A 224 9.81 2.25 -7.64
CA HIS A 224 8.69 2.17 -8.59
C HIS A 224 7.46 1.57 -7.90
N ALA A 225 6.90 2.31 -6.93
CA ALA A 225 5.75 1.86 -6.18
C ALA A 225 4.52 1.64 -7.08
N GLU A 226 3.73 0.65 -6.75
CA GLU A 226 2.43 0.45 -7.39
C GLU A 226 1.44 1.48 -6.88
N ILE A 227 0.69 2.08 -7.81
CA ILE A 227 -0.33 3.08 -7.52
C ILE A 227 -1.68 2.47 -7.89
N ASN A 228 -2.52 2.23 -6.90
CA ASN A 228 -3.90 1.81 -7.15
C ASN A 228 -4.77 3.07 -7.23
N GLN A 229 -5.30 3.32 -8.39
CA GLN A 229 -6.19 4.44 -8.70
C GLN A 229 -7.54 4.29 -8.00
N LEU A 230 -8.14 3.13 -8.20
CA LEU A 230 -9.41 2.71 -7.60
C LEU A 230 -9.23 1.38 -6.88
N ARG A 231 -10.29 0.90 -6.25
CA ARG A 231 -10.30 -0.43 -5.66
C ARG A 231 -10.14 -1.51 -6.74
N ASN A 232 -9.32 -2.50 -6.44
CA ASN A 232 -9.09 -3.68 -7.28
C ASN A 232 -8.93 -4.93 -6.40
N SER A 233 -8.76 -6.10 -7.00
CA SER A 233 -8.62 -7.36 -6.24
C SER A 233 -7.34 -7.42 -5.38
N GLY A 234 -6.34 -6.61 -5.66
CA GLY A 234 -5.06 -6.58 -4.93
C GLY A 234 -4.93 -5.43 -3.93
N GLY A 235 -5.84 -4.44 -3.96
CA GLY A 235 -5.72 -3.26 -3.11
C GLY A 235 -6.70 -2.13 -3.51
N GLY A 236 -6.28 -0.90 -3.27
CA GLY A 236 -7.12 0.28 -3.58
C GLY A 236 -8.08 0.66 -2.45
N THR A 237 -8.81 1.74 -2.67
CA THR A 237 -9.81 2.26 -1.73
C THR A 237 -11.17 2.38 -2.41
N VAL A 238 -12.25 2.26 -1.65
CA VAL A 238 -13.63 2.48 -2.15
C VAL A 238 -13.95 3.97 -2.31
N THR A 239 -13.10 4.84 -1.79
CA THR A 239 -13.34 6.29 -1.73
C THR A 239 -12.70 7.07 -2.89
N GLY A 240 -12.10 6.39 -3.87
CA GLY A 240 -11.36 7.02 -4.96
C GLY A 240 -10.01 7.65 -4.56
N ARG A 241 -9.58 7.49 -3.29
CA ARG A 241 -8.23 7.91 -2.90
C ARG A 241 -7.19 6.92 -3.45
N PHE A 242 -6.08 7.42 -3.95
CA PHE A 242 -4.96 6.57 -4.34
C PHE A 242 -4.45 5.77 -3.14
N SER A 243 -4.07 4.54 -3.38
CA SER A 243 -3.28 3.77 -2.43
C SER A 243 -2.00 3.26 -3.06
N TYR A 244 -0.97 3.13 -2.25
CA TYR A 244 0.35 2.70 -2.70
C TYR A 244 0.72 1.36 -2.08
N GLN A 245 1.38 0.51 -2.87
CA GLN A 245 1.95 -0.75 -2.40
C GLN A 245 3.26 -1.06 -3.12
N HIS A 246 4.05 -1.93 -2.56
CA HIS A 246 5.35 -2.39 -3.09
C HIS A 246 6.35 -1.27 -3.45
N PRO A 247 6.68 -0.33 -2.52
CA PRO A 247 6.23 -0.19 -1.13
C PRO A 247 5.06 0.79 -0.97
N ASN A 248 4.44 0.79 0.24
CA ASN A 248 3.45 1.81 0.57
C ASN A 248 4.12 3.13 0.97
N LEU A 249 4.31 4.03 0.01
CA LEU A 249 4.95 5.33 0.21
C LEU A 249 4.12 6.29 1.08
N GLN A 250 2.81 6.07 1.22
CA GLN A 250 1.94 6.90 2.06
C GLN A 250 2.16 6.67 3.56
N GLN A 251 2.78 5.55 3.93
CA GLN A 251 3.09 5.24 5.34
C GLN A 251 4.39 5.87 5.85
N ILE A 252 5.16 6.52 5.00
CA ILE A 252 6.40 7.21 5.39
C ILE A 252 6.06 8.26 6.46
N PRO A 253 6.71 8.22 7.64
CA PRO A 253 6.32 9.06 8.75
C PRO A 253 6.45 10.55 8.42
N ALA A 254 5.37 11.30 8.66
CA ALA A 254 5.34 12.75 8.49
C ALA A 254 5.21 13.49 9.83
N ARG A 255 4.47 12.90 10.78
CA ARG A 255 4.14 13.55 12.06
C ARG A 255 5.23 13.42 13.12
N ASN A 256 6.09 12.42 13.02
CA ASN A 256 7.22 12.27 13.95
C ASN A 256 8.30 13.29 13.57
N LYS A 257 8.58 14.23 14.48
CA LYS A 257 9.48 15.36 14.22
C LYS A 257 10.98 14.94 14.14
N ASP A 258 11.34 13.81 14.72
CA ASP A 258 12.72 13.32 14.73
C ASP A 258 12.99 12.34 13.58
N LEU A 259 12.15 11.32 13.43
CA LEU A 259 12.33 10.26 12.43
C LEU A 259 11.78 10.64 11.06
N GLY A 260 10.69 11.41 11.01
CA GLY A 260 10.05 11.82 9.77
C GLY A 260 11.00 12.52 8.82
N PRO A 261 11.66 13.62 9.21
CA PRO A 261 12.62 14.34 8.38
C PRO A 261 13.79 13.45 7.93
N LYS A 262 14.31 12.60 8.83
CA LYS A 262 15.44 11.70 8.52
C LYS A 262 15.07 10.72 7.40
N ILE A 263 13.95 10.01 7.53
CA ILE A 263 13.52 9.01 6.53
C ILE A 263 13.12 9.70 5.22
N ARG A 264 12.43 10.84 5.29
CA ARG A 264 12.04 11.60 4.11
C ARG A 264 13.21 12.18 3.35
N SER A 265 14.33 12.50 4.02
CA SER A 265 15.55 12.98 3.37
C SER A 265 16.21 11.95 2.44
N LEU A 266 15.83 10.66 2.56
CA LEU A 266 16.26 9.61 1.64
C LEU A 266 15.65 9.76 0.24
N PHE A 267 14.52 10.44 0.11
CA PHE A 267 13.88 10.73 -1.18
C PHE A 267 14.43 12.04 -1.71
N ILE A 268 15.15 11.96 -2.82
CA ILE A 268 15.85 13.09 -3.41
C ILE A 268 15.22 13.50 -4.74
N PRO A 269 15.21 14.80 -5.09
CA PRO A 269 14.73 15.24 -6.40
C PRO A 269 15.71 14.85 -7.52
N GLU A 270 15.31 15.08 -8.77
CA GLU A 270 16.23 14.99 -9.90
C GLU A 270 17.35 16.03 -9.76
N GLU A 271 18.47 15.77 -10.39
CA GLU A 271 19.61 16.70 -10.39
C GLU A 271 19.18 18.07 -10.97
N GLY A 272 19.52 19.13 -10.27
CA GLY A 272 19.08 20.49 -10.63
C GLY A 272 17.62 20.82 -10.32
N CYS A 273 16.83 19.87 -9.80
CA CYS A 273 15.43 20.07 -9.44
C CYS A 273 15.22 20.23 -7.92
N LYS A 274 14.03 20.65 -7.55
CA LYS A 274 13.59 20.75 -6.15
C LYS A 274 12.24 20.05 -5.99
N TRP A 275 11.94 19.59 -4.78
CA TRP A 275 10.59 19.13 -4.42
C TRP A 275 9.67 20.34 -4.26
N GLY A 276 8.54 20.32 -4.99
CA GLY A 276 7.38 21.16 -4.69
C GLY A 276 6.39 20.36 -3.86
N CYS A 277 5.86 20.96 -2.80
CA CYS A 277 4.81 20.38 -1.99
C CYS A 277 3.57 21.25 -2.09
N PHE A 278 2.50 20.72 -2.69
CA PHE A 278 1.24 21.41 -2.89
C PHE A 278 0.13 20.62 -2.20
N ASP A 279 -0.62 21.28 -1.32
CA ASP A 279 -1.70 20.65 -0.58
C ASP A 279 -2.87 21.64 -0.46
N TYR A 280 -4.09 21.15 -0.68
CA TYR A 280 -5.29 21.98 -0.49
C TYR A 280 -5.58 22.13 1.01
N SER A 281 -5.69 23.38 1.43
CA SER A 281 -6.04 23.67 2.82
C SER A 281 -7.48 23.26 3.11
N GLN A 282 -7.65 22.31 4.05
CA GLN A 282 -8.96 21.89 4.57
C GLN A 282 -9.94 21.45 3.46
N GLN A 283 -9.49 20.68 2.49
CA GLN A 283 -10.32 20.26 1.35
C GLN A 283 -11.62 19.57 1.81
N GLU A 284 -11.53 18.57 2.67
CA GLU A 284 -12.70 17.82 3.13
C GLU A 284 -13.70 18.68 3.93
N PRO A 285 -13.30 19.52 4.91
CA PRO A 285 -14.23 20.47 5.55
C PRO A 285 -14.90 21.42 4.56
N ARG A 286 -14.20 21.91 3.56
CA ARG A 286 -14.78 22.79 2.53
C ARG A 286 -15.84 22.06 1.70
N LEU A 287 -15.63 20.80 1.35
CA LEU A 287 -16.63 19.98 0.66
C LEU A 287 -17.85 19.73 1.54
N VAL A 288 -17.66 19.45 2.83
CA VAL A 288 -18.78 19.29 3.77
C VAL A 288 -19.64 20.55 3.82
N VAL A 289 -19.02 21.73 3.91
CA VAL A 289 -19.75 23.01 3.92
C VAL A 289 -20.48 23.23 2.58
N HIS A 290 -19.83 22.91 1.45
CA HIS A 290 -20.44 23.03 0.13
C HIS A 290 -21.70 22.16 0.02
N TYR A 291 -21.64 20.91 0.37
CA TYR A 291 -22.79 20.01 0.32
C TYR A 291 -23.87 20.39 1.34
N ALA A 292 -23.49 20.77 2.55
CA ALA A 292 -24.44 21.27 3.53
C ALA A 292 -25.23 22.48 2.99
N SER A 293 -24.56 23.41 2.33
CA SER A 293 -25.19 24.56 1.68
C SER A 293 -26.14 24.15 0.56
N LEU A 294 -25.74 23.21 -0.32
CA LEU A 294 -26.62 22.68 -1.38
C LEU A 294 -27.90 22.06 -0.83
N TYR A 295 -27.80 21.32 0.26
CA TYR A 295 -28.96 20.68 0.90
C TYR A 295 -29.64 21.57 1.94
N LYS A 296 -29.28 22.86 2.03
CA LYS A 296 -29.83 23.84 3.00
C LYS A 296 -29.74 23.34 4.45
N LEU A 297 -28.71 22.59 4.78
CA LEU A 297 -28.43 22.14 6.14
C LEU A 297 -27.71 23.24 6.94
N PRO A 298 -27.84 23.28 8.28
CA PRO A 298 -27.06 24.18 9.11
C PRO A 298 -25.57 23.99 8.90
N SER A 299 -24.85 25.07 8.61
CA SER A 299 -23.39 25.02 8.55
C SER A 299 -22.84 25.11 9.98
N VAL A 300 -21.90 24.25 10.31
CA VAL A 300 -21.13 24.27 11.58
C VAL A 300 -19.81 25.02 11.45
N TYR A 301 -19.53 25.63 10.29
CA TYR A 301 -18.33 26.40 9.98
C TYR A 301 -18.68 27.79 9.48
#